data_20ff55ce784859a041cf55be5386bd9d
#
_entry.id   20ff55ce784859a041cf55be5386bd9d
#
_cell.length_a   1.000
_cell.length_b   1.000
_cell.length_c   1.000
_cell.angle_alpha   90.00
_cell.angle_beta   90.00
_cell.angle_gamma   90.00
#
_symmetry.space_group_name_H-M   'P 1'
#
loop_
_entity.id
_entity.type
_entity.pdbx_description
1 polymer ?
#
loop_
_entity_poly.entity_id
_entity_poly.type
_entity_poly.pdbx_seq_one_letter_code
_entity_poly.pdbx_strand_id
1 'polypeptide(L)'
;MGSWLLAQPIFALHKVDIIAPVTHVTPAQVRLVTDRHVRGNFFSVNLEQLRGAFEKLPWVREARITRRWPDTLVVAFSEHVPLARWNDAALLNQQGEVFAAALDANLPHLNGPENSNGEVAQAYLAYQKQLASVGRSISELQLSPRRAWRMRLDDGTEIMMGRSDATARLTRFIQLYPKLFADPLQAPTHVDLRYADGLALRLPVESASSKAAHIRAKTELPRTPSPAADSPPLIKS
;
A
#
# COMPACT_ATOMS: atom_id res chain seq x y z
N MET A 1 -7.05 0.04 58.67
CA MET A 1 -7.85 1.28 58.74
C MET A 1 -7.61 2.31 57.62
N GLY A 2 -6.89 2.00 56.57
CA GLY A 2 -6.56 2.98 55.51
C GLY A 2 -7.51 3.03 54.30
N SER A 3 -8.37 2.02 54.09
CA SER A 3 -9.16 1.92 52.84
C SER A 3 -10.36 2.88 52.79
N TRP A 4 -10.88 3.34 53.91
CA TRP A 4 -12.01 4.27 53.98
C TRP A 4 -11.67 5.68 53.53
N LEU A 5 -10.45 6.15 53.76
CA LEU A 5 -9.96 7.46 53.30
C LEU A 5 -9.86 7.53 51.77
N LEU A 6 -9.52 6.43 51.10
CA LEU A 6 -9.41 6.34 49.65
C LEU A 6 -10.76 6.28 48.91
N ALA A 7 -11.83 6.00 49.64
CA ALA A 7 -13.21 5.94 49.11
C ALA A 7 -13.95 7.28 49.12
N GLN A 8 -13.31 8.35 49.61
CA GLN A 8 -13.94 9.66 49.71
C GLN A 8 -14.22 10.26 48.30
N PRO A 9 -15.34 10.96 48.10
CA PRO A 9 -15.72 11.59 46.84
C PRO A 9 -14.73 12.67 46.35
N ILE A 10 -13.81 13.12 47.22
CA ILE A 10 -12.74 14.06 46.90
C ILE A 10 -11.76 13.52 45.82
N PHE A 11 -11.70 12.20 45.65
CA PHE A 11 -10.88 11.53 44.66
C PHE A 11 -11.66 11.00 43.44
N ALA A 12 -12.87 11.53 43.22
CA ALA A 12 -13.62 11.20 42.02
C ALA A 12 -12.82 11.60 40.76
N LEU A 13 -12.80 10.74 39.77
CA LEU A 13 -12.16 11.04 38.44
C LEU A 13 -13.11 11.99 37.70
N HIS A 14 -12.63 13.20 37.40
CA HIS A 14 -13.42 14.24 36.73
C HIS A 14 -12.97 14.52 35.30
N LYS A 15 -11.71 14.16 34.94
CA LYS A 15 -11.14 14.56 33.66
C LYS A 15 -10.33 13.47 33.00
N VAL A 16 -10.52 13.33 31.68
CA VAL A 16 -9.68 12.54 30.81
C VAL A 16 -9.11 13.48 29.73
N ASP A 17 -7.81 13.74 29.81
CA ASP A 17 -7.10 14.56 28.83
C ASP A 17 -6.43 13.68 27.78
N ILE A 18 -6.66 13.99 26.51
CA ILE A 18 -5.98 13.35 25.38
C ILE A 18 -4.82 14.23 24.96
N ILE A 19 -3.60 13.66 24.96
CA ILE A 19 -2.35 14.40 24.65
C ILE A 19 -1.71 13.90 23.35
N ALA A 20 -2.41 13.55 22.32
CA ALA A 20 -1.75 13.19 21.07
C ALA A 20 -2.56 13.72 19.90
N PRO A 21 -1.90 14.05 18.77
CA PRO A 21 -2.62 14.28 17.54
C PRO A 21 -3.29 12.96 17.14
N VAL A 22 -4.61 12.88 17.30
CA VAL A 22 -5.45 11.79 16.83
C VAL A 22 -6.11 12.21 15.54
N THR A 23 -5.89 11.43 14.49
CA THR A 23 -6.44 11.71 13.16
C THR A 23 -7.70 10.87 12.91
N HIS A 24 -7.71 9.64 13.38
CA HIS A 24 -8.76 8.67 13.11
C HIS A 24 -9.60 8.29 14.34
N VAL A 25 -9.07 8.51 15.55
CA VAL A 25 -9.81 8.25 16.79
C VAL A 25 -10.72 9.45 17.11
N THR A 26 -12.01 9.22 17.14
CA THR A 26 -12.99 10.29 17.39
C THR A 26 -13.22 10.53 18.88
N PRO A 27 -13.56 11.76 19.30
CA PRO A 27 -13.96 12.04 20.70
C PRO A 27 -15.11 11.16 21.20
N ALA A 28 -16.03 10.78 20.33
CA ALA A 28 -17.14 9.90 20.66
C ALA A 28 -16.66 8.48 21.03
N GLN A 29 -15.69 7.93 20.30
CA GLN A 29 -15.09 6.64 20.62
C GLN A 29 -14.36 6.69 21.97
N VAL A 30 -13.61 7.76 22.22
CA VAL A 30 -12.93 7.94 23.51
C VAL A 30 -13.93 7.99 24.67
N ARG A 31 -15.00 8.77 24.53
CA ARG A 31 -16.08 8.85 25.55
C ARG A 31 -16.69 7.48 25.80
N LEU A 32 -17.05 6.75 24.73
CA LEU A 32 -17.65 5.43 24.86
C LEU A 32 -16.77 4.45 25.64
N VAL A 33 -15.47 4.44 25.38
CA VAL A 33 -14.51 3.60 26.12
C VAL A 33 -14.39 4.07 27.56
N THR A 34 -14.27 5.38 27.79
CA THR A 34 -14.16 5.98 29.13
C THR A 34 -15.38 5.68 29.99
N ASP A 35 -16.58 5.94 29.47
CA ASP A 35 -17.83 5.74 30.22
C ASP A 35 -18.07 4.27 30.64
N ARG A 36 -17.54 3.33 29.83
CA ARG A 36 -17.67 1.89 30.14
C ARG A 36 -16.63 1.38 31.13
N HIS A 37 -15.39 1.90 31.08
CA HIS A 37 -14.26 1.29 31.78
C HIS A 37 -13.72 2.15 32.93
N VAL A 38 -14.01 3.46 32.97
CA VAL A 38 -13.63 4.31 34.10
C VAL A 38 -14.71 4.16 35.19
N ARG A 39 -14.45 3.24 36.13
CA ARG A 39 -15.32 3.01 37.29
C ARG A 39 -14.48 3.11 38.55
N GLY A 40 -15.03 3.75 39.56
CA GLY A 40 -14.35 3.98 40.84
C GLY A 40 -13.74 5.39 40.93
N ASN A 41 -12.66 5.52 41.66
CA ASN A 41 -11.98 6.78 41.90
C ASN A 41 -10.57 6.80 41.27
N PHE A 42 -9.86 7.92 41.42
CA PHE A 42 -8.50 8.13 40.90
C PHE A 42 -7.51 7.00 41.25
N PHE A 43 -7.65 6.35 42.40
CA PHE A 43 -6.75 5.28 42.85
C PHE A 43 -7.20 3.90 42.42
N SER A 44 -8.52 3.67 42.37
CA SER A 44 -9.10 2.34 42.14
C SER A 44 -9.33 2.00 40.67
N VAL A 45 -9.29 2.99 39.76
CA VAL A 45 -9.45 2.72 38.34
C VAL A 45 -8.35 1.79 37.80
N ASN A 46 -8.76 0.77 37.05
CA ASN A 46 -7.85 -0.20 36.43
C ASN A 46 -7.33 0.35 35.11
N LEU A 47 -6.09 0.88 35.11
CA LEU A 47 -5.46 1.45 33.93
C LEU A 47 -5.15 0.41 32.87
N GLU A 48 -4.80 -0.82 33.22
CA GLU A 48 -4.54 -1.90 32.26
C GLU A 48 -5.79 -2.29 31.48
N GLN A 49 -6.91 -2.42 32.18
CA GLN A 49 -8.20 -2.70 31.56
C GLN A 49 -8.61 -1.56 30.62
N LEU A 50 -8.41 -0.32 31.04
CA LEU A 50 -8.73 0.86 30.25
C LEU A 50 -7.80 0.96 29.03
N ARG A 51 -6.50 0.68 29.18
CA ARG A 51 -5.54 0.61 28.09
C ARG A 51 -5.97 -0.42 27.05
N GLY A 52 -6.21 -1.66 27.47
CA GLY A 52 -6.65 -2.71 26.55
C GLY A 52 -8.00 -2.45 25.90
N ALA A 53 -8.86 -1.62 26.52
CA ALA A 53 -10.11 -1.18 25.89
C ALA A 53 -9.87 -0.14 24.78
N PHE A 54 -8.92 0.78 24.95
CA PHE A 54 -8.52 1.72 23.90
C PHE A 54 -7.79 1.03 22.75
N GLU A 55 -6.91 0.07 23.03
CA GLU A 55 -6.18 -0.71 22.01
C GLU A 55 -7.09 -1.62 21.15
N LYS A 56 -8.36 -1.80 21.54
CA LYS A 56 -9.38 -2.45 20.69
C LYS A 56 -9.98 -1.51 19.64
N LEU A 57 -9.71 -0.22 19.71
CA LEU A 57 -10.17 0.71 18.67
C LEU A 57 -9.34 0.47 17.39
N PRO A 58 -9.98 0.42 16.21
CA PRO A 58 -9.35 0.00 14.95
C PRO A 58 -8.04 0.73 14.60
N TRP A 59 -7.95 2.01 14.94
CA TRP A 59 -6.81 2.83 14.59
C TRP A 59 -5.76 2.96 15.70
N VAL A 60 -6.06 2.51 16.91
CA VAL A 60 -5.14 2.61 18.03
C VAL A 60 -4.16 1.45 18.01
N ARG A 61 -2.88 1.78 17.78
CA ARG A 61 -1.78 0.83 17.86
C ARG A 61 -1.34 0.59 19.30
N GLU A 62 -1.21 1.67 20.05
CA GLU A 62 -0.76 1.65 21.45
C GLU A 62 -1.46 2.76 22.22
N ALA A 63 -1.91 2.46 23.43
CA ALA A 63 -2.44 3.46 24.34
C ALA A 63 -1.57 3.53 25.60
N ARG A 64 -1.18 4.73 25.99
CA ARG A 64 -0.47 5.00 27.22
C ARG A 64 -1.34 5.84 28.13
N ILE A 65 -1.58 5.35 29.35
CA ILE A 65 -2.45 6.02 30.33
C ILE A 65 -1.62 6.30 31.58
N THR A 66 -1.63 7.56 32.00
CA THR A 66 -0.97 8.03 33.21
C THR A 66 -1.92 8.80 34.09
N ARG A 67 -1.70 8.74 35.38
CA ARG A 67 -2.45 9.54 36.36
C ARG A 67 -1.78 10.89 36.53
N ARG A 68 -2.57 11.96 36.43
CA ARG A 68 -2.14 13.32 36.81
C ARG A 68 -2.98 13.80 37.98
N TRP A 69 -2.33 13.93 39.13
CA TRP A 69 -2.99 14.36 40.36
C TRP A 69 -3.68 15.72 40.17
N PRO A 70 -4.85 16.01 40.82
CA PRO A 70 -5.55 15.14 41.78
C PRO A 70 -6.59 14.19 41.19
N ASP A 71 -7.12 14.42 39.97
CA ASP A 71 -8.38 13.82 39.48
C ASP A 71 -8.36 13.52 37.97
N THR A 72 -7.22 13.60 37.32
CA THR A 72 -7.12 13.56 35.86
C THR A 72 -6.40 12.29 35.39
N LEU A 73 -6.95 11.61 34.38
CA LEU A 73 -6.24 10.64 33.55
C LEU A 73 -5.73 11.29 32.27
N VAL A 74 -4.50 11.05 31.96
CA VAL A 74 -3.86 11.49 30.72
C VAL A 74 -3.71 10.29 29.82
N VAL A 75 -4.30 10.34 28.63
CA VAL A 75 -4.27 9.30 27.63
C VAL A 75 -3.54 9.79 26.40
N ALA A 76 -2.49 9.08 26.02
CA ALA A 76 -1.73 9.30 24.80
C ALA A 76 -1.93 8.08 23.87
N PHE A 77 -2.26 8.32 22.61
CA PHE A 77 -2.42 7.29 21.59
C PHE A 77 -1.28 7.34 20.59
N SER A 78 -0.86 6.16 20.14
CA SER A 78 -0.12 5.97 18.89
C SER A 78 -1.06 5.30 17.90
N GLU A 79 -1.36 5.96 16.78
CA GLU A 79 -2.21 5.40 15.74
C GLU A 79 -1.39 4.54 14.77
N HIS A 80 -2.05 3.56 14.14
CA HIS A 80 -1.48 2.83 13.02
C HIS A 80 -1.24 3.76 11.83
N VAL A 81 -0.06 3.66 11.22
CA VAL A 81 0.24 4.29 9.92
C VAL A 81 0.12 3.22 8.85
N PRO A 82 -0.91 3.26 7.99
CA PRO A 82 -1.14 2.23 6.99
C PRO A 82 -0.03 2.25 5.94
N LEU A 83 0.53 1.07 5.65
CA LEU A 83 1.52 0.83 4.62
C LEU A 83 0.86 0.25 3.35
N ALA A 84 -0.05 -0.69 3.52
CA ALA A 84 -0.64 -1.47 2.45
C ALA A 84 -1.97 -2.10 2.85
N ARG A 85 -2.72 -2.60 1.86
CA ARG A 85 -3.82 -3.55 2.08
C ARG A 85 -3.24 -4.95 2.27
N TRP A 86 -3.78 -5.72 3.21
CA TRP A 86 -3.33 -7.06 3.54
C TRP A 86 -4.41 -8.10 3.23
N ASN A 87 -4.13 -9.04 2.31
CA ASN A 87 -5.03 -10.16 1.95
C ASN A 87 -6.49 -9.71 1.74
N ASP A 88 -6.71 -8.55 1.10
CA ASP A 88 -8.01 -7.95 0.73
C ASP A 88 -8.95 -7.58 1.91
N ALA A 89 -8.65 -7.98 3.14
CA ALA A 89 -9.56 -7.86 4.28
C ALA A 89 -9.09 -6.87 5.36
N ALA A 90 -7.79 -6.54 5.42
CA ALA A 90 -7.20 -5.76 6.49
C ALA A 90 -6.20 -4.72 5.95
N LEU A 91 -5.66 -3.94 6.85
CA LEU A 91 -4.53 -3.04 6.58
C LEU A 91 -3.28 -3.57 7.28
N LEU A 92 -2.13 -3.25 6.72
CA LEU A 92 -0.81 -3.55 7.27
C LEU A 92 -0.09 -2.24 7.53
N ASN A 93 0.52 -2.09 8.72
CA ASN A 93 1.33 -0.94 9.03
C ASN A 93 2.83 -1.16 8.72
N GLN A 94 3.65 -0.13 8.91
CA GLN A 94 5.09 -0.19 8.64
C GLN A 94 5.85 -1.17 9.57
N GLN A 95 5.29 -1.47 10.74
CA GLN A 95 5.83 -2.44 11.70
C GLN A 95 5.47 -3.89 11.34
N GLY A 96 4.63 -4.07 10.32
CA GLY A 96 4.14 -5.38 9.92
C GLY A 96 2.97 -5.89 10.77
N GLU A 97 2.29 -5.01 11.50
CA GLU A 97 1.12 -5.37 12.28
C GLU A 97 -0.15 -5.23 11.42
N VAL A 98 -1.01 -6.25 11.50
CA VAL A 98 -2.28 -6.28 10.78
C VAL A 98 -3.37 -5.65 11.65
N PHE A 99 -4.16 -4.75 11.07
CA PHE A 99 -5.26 -4.11 11.77
C PHE A 99 -6.49 -3.94 10.86
N ALA A 100 -7.67 -3.97 11.45
CA ALA A 100 -8.94 -3.86 10.72
C ALA A 100 -9.47 -2.44 10.83
N ALA A 101 -9.27 -1.63 9.78
CA ALA A 101 -9.83 -0.29 9.69
C ALA A 101 -10.29 0.00 8.26
N ALA A 102 -11.33 0.83 8.13
CA ALA A 102 -11.75 1.32 6.83
C ALA A 102 -10.85 2.48 6.41
N LEU A 103 -10.33 2.41 5.19
CA LEU A 103 -9.53 3.47 4.59
C LEU A 103 -9.81 3.53 3.08
N ASP A 104 -10.25 4.69 2.61
CA ASP A 104 -10.39 4.97 1.19
C ASP A 104 -9.12 5.68 0.68
N ALA A 105 -8.08 4.87 0.46
CA ALA A 105 -6.81 5.32 -0.09
C ALA A 105 -6.27 4.27 -1.07
N ASN A 106 -5.59 4.76 -2.10
CA ASN A 106 -4.88 3.89 -3.05
C ASN A 106 -3.59 3.39 -2.41
N LEU A 107 -3.67 2.24 -1.78
CA LEU A 107 -2.53 1.56 -1.16
C LEU A 107 -2.14 0.34 -1.98
N PRO A 108 -0.85 -0.05 -1.98
CA PRO A 108 -0.42 -1.30 -2.58
C PRO A 108 -1.08 -2.50 -1.89
N HIS A 109 -1.22 -3.60 -2.65
CA HIS A 109 -1.76 -4.86 -2.14
C HIS A 109 -0.61 -5.79 -1.75
N LEU A 110 -0.57 -6.20 -0.49
CA LEU A 110 0.39 -7.17 0.01
C LEU A 110 -0.33 -8.45 0.41
N ASN A 111 0.15 -9.58 -0.12
CA ASN A 111 -0.46 -10.88 0.10
C ASN A 111 0.57 -11.88 0.63
N GLY A 112 0.17 -12.69 1.58
CA GLY A 112 1.03 -13.73 2.13
C GLY A 112 0.29 -14.76 2.96
N PRO A 113 0.95 -15.90 3.26
CA PRO A 113 0.40 -16.89 4.17
C PRO A 113 0.29 -16.34 5.60
N GLU A 114 -0.41 -17.07 6.46
CA GLU A 114 -0.54 -16.72 7.87
C GLU A 114 0.83 -16.48 8.52
N ASN A 115 0.90 -15.49 9.41
CA ASN A 115 2.10 -15.08 10.15
C ASN A 115 3.29 -14.59 9.28
N SER A 116 3.06 -14.26 8.01
CA SER A 116 4.11 -13.69 7.15
C SER A 116 4.04 -12.17 6.99
N ASN A 117 3.10 -11.52 7.67
CA ASN A 117 2.83 -10.09 7.57
C ASN A 117 4.08 -9.22 7.83
N GLY A 118 4.84 -9.50 8.89
CA GLY A 118 6.07 -8.78 9.20
C GLY A 118 7.15 -8.96 8.12
N GLU A 119 7.32 -10.18 7.62
CA GLU A 119 8.28 -10.47 6.56
C GLU A 119 7.89 -9.79 5.24
N VAL A 120 6.61 -9.83 4.87
CA VAL A 120 6.14 -9.20 3.62
C VAL A 120 6.23 -7.69 3.71
N ALA A 121 5.94 -7.07 4.88
CA ALA A 121 6.12 -5.64 5.09
C ALA A 121 7.59 -5.22 4.93
N GLN A 122 8.51 -5.94 5.55
CA GLN A 122 9.95 -5.66 5.45
C GLN A 122 10.46 -5.85 4.01
N ALA A 123 10.06 -6.91 3.33
CA ALA A 123 10.42 -7.16 1.94
C ALA A 123 9.89 -6.06 1.02
N TYR A 124 8.63 -5.64 1.21
CA TYR A 124 8.04 -4.53 0.45
C TYR A 124 8.87 -3.25 0.60
N LEU A 125 9.19 -2.85 1.82
CA LEU A 125 9.99 -1.63 2.08
C LEU A 125 11.38 -1.72 1.43
N ALA A 126 12.03 -2.88 1.53
CA ALA A 126 13.34 -3.11 0.94
C ALA A 126 13.31 -3.08 -0.60
N TYR A 127 12.34 -3.73 -1.23
CA TYR A 127 12.20 -3.78 -2.69
C TYR A 127 11.75 -2.44 -3.26
N GLN A 128 10.81 -1.75 -2.58
CA GLN A 128 10.37 -0.42 -2.97
C GLN A 128 11.53 0.59 -2.98
N LYS A 129 12.41 0.53 -1.96
CA LYS A 129 13.62 1.36 -1.90
C LYS A 129 14.55 1.10 -3.09
N GLN A 130 14.70 -0.15 -3.52
CA GLN A 130 15.52 -0.48 -4.68
C GLN A 130 14.89 0.02 -5.98
N LEU A 131 13.59 -0.19 -6.18
CA LEU A 131 12.86 0.20 -7.39
C LEU A 131 12.74 1.72 -7.55
N ALA A 132 12.81 2.49 -6.47
CA ALA A 132 12.85 3.94 -6.51
C ALA A 132 13.99 4.49 -7.37
N SER A 133 15.12 3.76 -7.49
CA SER A 133 16.26 4.16 -8.34
C SER A 133 15.94 4.17 -9.84
N VAL A 134 14.93 3.42 -10.27
CA VAL A 134 14.43 3.39 -11.65
C VAL A 134 13.05 4.05 -11.79
N GLY A 135 12.61 4.79 -10.77
CA GLY A 135 11.36 5.55 -10.77
C GLY A 135 10.11 4.68 -10.78
N ARG A 136 10.18 3.45 -10.23
CA ARG A 136 9.06 2.52 -10.18
C ARG A 136 8.57 2.27 -8.76
N SER A 137 7.30 1.93 -8.66
CA SER A 137 6.65 1.54 -7.40
C SER A 137 5.97 0.17 -7.52
N ILE A 138 5.82 -0.48 -6.36
CA ILE A 138 5.15 -1.77 -6.28
C ILE A 138 3.67 -1.53 -6.05
N SER A 139 2.82 -2.00 -6.95
CA SER A 139 1.35 -2.01 -6.78
C SER A 139 0.87 -3.26 -6.04
N GLU A 140 1.57 -4.39 -6.23
CA GLU A 140 1.24 -5.65 -5.57
C GLU A 140 2.52 -6.43 -5.23
N LEU A 141 2.59 -7.00 -4.03
CA LEU A 141 3.64 -7.95 -3.63
C LEU A 141 3.01 -9.18 -3.00
N GLN A 142 3.38 -10.35 -3.49
CA GLN A 142 2.85 -11.62 -3.01
C GLN A 142 3.98 -12.56 -2.58
N LEU A 143 3.81 -13.14 -1.39
CA LEU A 143 4.56 -14.28 -0.91
C LEU A 143 3.65 -15.52 -0.98
N SER A 144 3.98 -16.49 -1.82
CA SER A 144 3.21 -17.73 -1.92
C SER A 144 3.42 -18.63 -0.68
N PRO A 145 2.53 -19.61 -0.41
CA PRO A 145 2.74 -20.62 0.65
C PRO A 145 4.04 -21.43 0.47
N ARG A 146 4.54 -21.54 -0.77
CA ARG A 146 5.82 -22.18 -1.09
C ARG A 146 7.01 -21.23 -0.98
N ARG A 147 6.82 -20.05 -0.39
CA ARG A 147 7.84 -19.04 -0.15
C ARG A 147 8.43 -18.43 -1.44
N ALA A 148 7.68 -18.42 -2.51
CA ALA A 148 8.07 -17.74 -3.76
C ALA A 148 7.47 -16.34 -3.82
N TRP A 149 8.31 -15.38 -4.17
CA TRP A 149 7.97 -13.97 -4.34
C TRP A 149 7.51 -13.66 -5.77
N ARG A 150 6.44 -12.90 -5.86
CA ARG A 150 5.93 -12.25 -7.08
C ARG A 150 5.61 -10.81 -6.75
N MET A 151 5.88 -9.91 -7.69
CA MET A 151 5.44 -8.52 -7.57
C MET A 151 4.82 -8.03 -8.88
N ARG A 152 4.02 -6.99 -8.77
CA ARG A 152 3.52 -6.19 -9.89
C ARG A 152 3.93 -4.75 -9.66
N LEU A 153 4.44 -4.10 -10.70
CA LEU A 153 4.79 -2.70 -10.68
C LEU A 153 3.58 -1.81 -11.00
N ASP A 154 3.75 -0.51 -10.83
CA ASP A 154 2.77 0.54 -11.14
C ASP A 154 2.38 0.62 -12.63
N ASP A 155 3.28 0.18 -13.53
CA ASP A 155 3.02 0.08 -14.97
C ASP A 155 2.35 -1.25 -15.39
N GLY A 156 2.04 -2.11 -14.43
CA GLY A 156 1.44 -3.43 -14.66
C GLY A 156 2.43 -4.55 -14.95
N THR A 157 3.73 -4.28 -15.03
CA THR A 157 4.76 -5.32 -15.25
C THR A 157 4.77 -6.33 -14.11
N GLU A 158 4.63 -7.61 -14.42
CA GLU A 158 4.73 -8.70 -13.47
C GLU A 158 6.15 -9.25 -13.37
N ILE A 159 6.65 -9.41 -12.14
CA ILE A 159 8.00 -9.90 -11.87
C ILE A 159 7.95 -11.15 -10.99
N MET A 160 8.47 -12.27 -11.49
CA MET A 160 8.62 -13.51 -10.73
C MET A 160 10.05 -13.62 -10.19
N MET A 161 10.21 -13.51 -8.87
CA MET A 161 11.54 -13.54 -8.23
C MET A 161 11.94 -14.92 -7.70
N GLY A 162 10.95 -15.81 -7.46
CA GLY A 162 11.21 -17.13 -6.92
C GLY A 162 11.40 -17.14 -5.39
N ARG A 163 12.03 -18.22 -4.88
CA ARG A 163 12.14 -18.49 -3.43
C ARG A 163 13.44 -18.03 -2.78
N SER A 164 14.54 -18.09 -3.51
CA SER A 164 15.88 -17.74 -3.03
C SER A 164 16.40 -16.49 -3.71
N ASP A 165 17.26 -15.73 -3.01
CA ASP A 165 18.03 -14.63 -3.56
C ASP A 165 17.20 -13.53 -4.25
N ALA A 166 15.95 -13.34 -3.81
CA ALA A 166 15.02 -12.39 -4.44
C ALA A 166 15.61 -10.97 -4.50
N THR A 167 16.29 -10.53 -3.46
CA THR A 167 16.95 -9.22 -3.39
C THR A 167 18.06 -9.08 -4.45
N ALA A 168 18.94 -10.08 -4.57
CA ALA A 168 20.03 -10.07 -5.54
C ALA A 168 19.50 -10.11 -6.99
N ARG A 169 18.44 -10.89 -7.22
CA ARG A 169 17.76 -10.96 -8.52
C ARG A 169 17.10 -9.64 -8.91
N LEU A 170 16.45 -8.99 -7.94
CA LEU A 170 15.87 -7.67 -8.15
C LEU A 170 16.96 -6.62 -8.46
N THR A 171 18.09 -6.65 -7.76
CA THR A 171 19.24 -5.75 -8.04
C THR A 171 19.72 -5.92 -9.47
N ARG A 172 19.88 -7.14 -9.96
CA ARG A 172 20.28 -7.44 -11.34
C ARG A 172 19.24 -6.93 -12.35
N PHE A 173 17.95 -7.12 -12.07
CA PHE A 173 16.88 -6.58 -12.90
C PHE A 173 16.94 -5.06 -13.00
N ILE A 174 17.15 -4.36 -11.88
CA ILE A 174 17.25 -2.90 -11.82
C ILE A 174 18.44 -2.39 -12.67
N GLN A 175 19.57 -3.09 -12.66
CA GLN A 175 20.72 -2.74 -13.51
C GLN A 175 20.42 -2.87 -15.01
N LEU A 176 19.57 -3.81 -15.39
CA LEU A 176 19.14 -4.04 -16.76
C LEU A 176 17.92 -3.19 -17.16
N TYR A 177 17.20 -2.65 -16.20
CA TYR A 177 15.93 -1.93 -16.39
C TYR A 177 16.02 -0.85 -17.49
N PRO A 178 17.02 0.05 -17.52
CA PRO A 178 17.09 1.09 -18.55
C PRO A 178 17.20 0.54 -19.98
N LYS A 179 17.80 -0.64 -20.14
CA LYS A 179 17.91 -1.30 -21.45
C LYS A 179 16.63 -2.02 -21.84
N LEU A 180 15.97 -2.65 -20.88
CA LEU A 180 14.76 -3.44 -21.11
C LEU A 180 13.53 -2.57 -21.40
N PHE A 181 13.50 -1.36 -20.86
CA PHE A 181 12.38 -0.41 -20.93
C PHE A 181 12.74 0.85 -21.73
N ALA A 182 13.78 0.78 -22.57
CA ALA A 182 14.19 1.90 -23.44
C ALA A 182 13.12 2.24 -24.48
N ASP A 183 12.38 1.25 -24.99
CA ASP A 183 11.27 1.43 -25.91
C ASP A 183 9.97 1.06 -25.20
N PRO A 184 9.08 2.04 -24.94
CA PRO A 184 7.80 1.79 -24.28
C PRO A 184 6.90 0.82 -25.05
N LEU A 185 7.01 0.73 -26.38
CA LEU A 185 6.21 -0.18 -27.21
C LEU A 185 6.66 -1.64 -27.10
N GLN A 186 7.91 -1.86 -26.70
CA GLN A 186 8.50 -3.18 -26.49
C GLN A 186 8.79 -3.48 -25.02
N ALA A 187 8.28 -2.64 -24.11
CA ALA A 187 8.44 -2.87 -22.69
C ALA A 187 7.82 -4.23 -22.29
N PRO A 188 8.58 -5.09 -21.57
CA PRO A 188 8.10 -6.41 -21.20
C PRO A 188 6.94 -6.30 -20.19
N THR A 189 5.89 -7.10 -20.42
CA THR A 189 4.74 -7.22 -19.51
C THR A 189 4.97 -8.23 -18.39
N HIS A 190 5.94 -9.14 -18.60
CA HIS A 190 6.27 -10.16 -17.61
C HIS A 190 7.78 -10.45 -17.64
N VAL A 191 8.37 -10.50 -16.43
CA VAL A 191 9.81 -10.73 -16.23
C VAL A 191 9.99 -11.90 -15.26
N ASP A 192 10.67 -12.95 -15.69
CA ASP A 192 10.98 -14.10 -14.84
C ASP A 192 12.46 -14.07 -14.45
N LEU A 193 12.73 -13.80 -13.17
CA LEU A 193 14.06 -13.69 -12.58
C LEU A 193 14.54 -15.00 -11.92
N ARG A 194 13.81 -16.08 -12.05
CA ARG A 194 14.14 -17.35 -11.37
C ARG A 194 15.39 -18.04 -11.91
N TYR A 195 15.84 -17.66 -13.09
CA TYR A 195 17.06 -18.19 -13.68
C TYR A 195 18.32 -17.64 -12.98
N ALA A 196 19.31 -18.50 -12.76
CA ALA A 196 20.54 -18.12 -12.02
C ALA A 196 21.32 -17.04 -12.77
N ASP A 197 21.52 -17.22 -14.08
CA ASP A 197 22.42 -16.38 -14.89
C ASP A 197 21.68 -15.52 -15.92
N GLY A 198 20.36 -15.43 -15.84
CA GLY A 198 19.57 -14.72 -16.83
C GLY A 198 18.21 -14.28 -16.34
N LEU A 199 17.40 -13.82 -17.27
CA LEU A 199 16.00 -13.52 -17.10
C LEU A 199 15.22 -13.88 -18.37
N ALA A 200 13.95 -14.27 -18.22
CA ALA A 200 13.06 -14.46 -19.35
C ALA A 200 12.06 -13.31 -19.42
N LEU A 201 11.77 -12.84 -20.61
CA LEU A 201 10.86 -11.72 -20.86
C LEU A 201 9.69 -12.20 -21.71
N ARG A 202 8.49 -11.68 -21.39
CA ARG A 202 7.34 -11.71 -22.29
C ARG A 202 7.06 -10.29 -22.75
N LEU A 203 7.21 -10.09 -24.06
CA LEU A 203 6.89 -8.82 -24.70
C LEU A 203 5.36 -8.72 -24.94
N PRO A 204 4.83 -7.49 -25.11
CA PRO A 204 3.44 -7.29 -25.52
C PRO A 204 3.21 -8.05 -26.84
N VAL A 205 2.09 -8.78 -26.92
CA VAL A 205 1.64 -9.32 -28.22
C VAL A 205 1.09 -8.13 -28.98
N GLU A 206 1.76 -7.67 -30.04
CA GLU A 206 1.20 -6.73 -31.00
C GLU A 206 -0.13 -7.33 -31.48
N SER A 207 -1.25 -6.69 -31.15
CA SER A 207 -2.52 -7.08 -31.73
C SER A 207 -2.39 -6.93 -33.24
N ALA A 208 -2.85 -7.93 -33.99
CA ALA A 208 -2.81 -7.91 -35.47
C ALA A 208 -3.46 -6.63 -36.05
N SER A 209 -4.32 -5.96 -35.28
CA SER A 209 -4.92 -4.66 -35.59
C SER A 209 -3.89 -3.50 -35.60
N SER A 210 -2.89 -3.50 -34.73
CA SER A 210 -1.84 -2.46 -34.71
C SER A 210 -0.88 -2.60 -35.88
N LYS A 211 -0.57 -3.84 -36.27
CA LYS A 211 0.24 -4.12 -37.47
C LYS A 211 -0.45 -3.69 -38.76
N ALA A 212 -1.78 -3.90 -38.84
CA ALA A 212 -2.60 -3.46 -39.96
C ALA A 212 -2.70 -1.92 -40.08
N ALA A 213 -2.76 -1.22 -38.93
CA ALA A 213 -2.78 0.25 -38.90
C ALA A 213 -1.43 0.84 -39.33
N HIS A 214 -0.30 0.23 -38.91
CA HIS A 214 1.06 0.67 -39.28
C HIS A 214 1.37 0.41 -40.76
N ILE A 215 0.91 -0.70 -41.31
CA ILE A 215 1.04 -1.02 -42.75
C ILE A 215 0.15 -0.07 -43.58
N ARG A 216 -1.05 0.26 -43.14
CA ARG A 216 -1.90 1.23 -43.81
C ARG A 216 -1.33 2.64 -43.85
N ALA A 217 -0.77 3.13 -42.75
CA ALA A 217 -0.14 4.45 -42.68
C ALA A 217 1.14 4.55 -43.55
N LYS A 218 1.84 3.44 -43.78
CA LYS A 218 3.06 3.40 -44.60
C LYS A 218 2.77 3.21 -46.10
N THR A 219 1.55 2.81 -46.46
CA THR A 219 1.11 2.55 -47.86
C THR A 219 0.31 3.69 -48.47
N GLU A 220 -0.14 4.67 -47.67
CA GLU A 220 -0.70 5.91 -48.22
C GLU A 220 0.39 6.91 -48.62
N LEU A 221 1.04 6.63 -49.74
CA LEU A 221 1.76 7.65 -50.50
C LEU A 221 0.73 8.67 -51.05
N PRO A 222 1.04 9.96 -51.05
CA PRO A 222 0.14 10.97 -51.56
C PRO A 222 -0.16 10.70 -53.04
N ARG A 223 -1.45 10.53 -53.35
CA ARG A 223 -1.89 10.46 -54.72
C ARG A 223 -1.66 11.83 -55.35
N THR A 224 -0.77 11.89 -56.33
CA THR A 224 -0.62 13.03 -57.24
C THR A 224 -1.96 13.27 -57.96
N PRO A 225 -2.45 14.48 -58.02
CA PRO A 225 -3.65 14.78 -58.80
C PRO A 225 -3.37 14.54 -60.29
N SER A 226 -4.24 13.74 -60.94
CA SER A 226 -4.25 13.50 -62.37
C SER A 226 -4.57 14.80 -63.12
N PRO A 227 -3.82 15.15 -64.21
CA PRO A 227 -4.11 16.35 -64.99
C PRO A 227 -5.45 16.21 -65.69
N ALA A 228 -6.27 17.29 -65.60
CA ALA A 228 -7.53 17.45 -66.31
C ALA A 228 -7.38 17.30 -67.82
N ALA A 229 -8.18 16.43 -68.41
CA ALA A 229 -8.27 16.31 -69.86
C ALA A 229 -8.92 17.58 -70.48
N ASP A 230 -8.16 18.26 -71.30
CA ASP A 230 -8.60 19.38 -72.12
C ASP A 230 -9.55 18.87 -73.18
N SER A 231 -10.80 19.37 -73.19
CA SER A 231 -11.78 19.12 -74.26
C SER A 231 -11.67 20.17 -75.27
N PRO A 232 -11.63 19.85 -76.62
CA PRO A 232 -11.53 20.84 -77.66
C PRO A 232 -12.89 21.51 -77.94
N PRO A 233 -12.90 22.75 -78.44
CA PRO A 233 -14.15 23.51 -78.68
C PRO A 233 -14.91 23.03 -79.91
N LEU A 234 -16.23 22.94 -79.81
CA LEU A 234 -17.16 22.72 -80.91
C LEU A 234 -17.29 23.96 -81.78
N ILE A 235 -16.87 23.81 -83.01
CA ILE A 235 -17.14 24.78 -84.08
C ILE A 235 -18.59 24.57 -84.58
N LYS A 236 -19.42 25.67 -84.57
CA LYS A 236 -20.71 25.74 -85.25
C LYS A 236 -20.49 26.38 -86.61
N SER A 237 -21.00 25.70 -87.63
CA SER A 237 -21.49 26.30 -88.89
C SER A 237 -22.98 26.35 -88.91
#